data_47d6646f49480c475adecb1080c9edc5
#
_entry.id   47d6646f49480c475adecb1080c9edc5
#
_cell.length_a   1.000
_cell.length_b   1.000
_cell.length_c   1.000
_cell.angle_alpha   90.00
_cell.angle_beta   90.00
_cell.angle_gamma   90.00
#
_symmetry.space_group_name_H-M   'P 1'
#
loop_
_entity.id
_entity.type
_entity.pdbx_description
1 polymer ?
#
loop_
_entity_poly.entity_id
_entity_poly.type
_entity_poly.pdbx_seq_one_letter_code
_entity_poly.pdbx_strand_id
1 'polypeptide(L)'
;RSFTADTLAALLRENHVERAVLLQGSFYGFQNEYVLESARRYPDLFVPAATCDPFCKEAEYLLHRFIHEKGFRIVKFETSSGGGLMGYHDDFRIDGDVFRESFEMIAEAGATLVLDIGSPGMPSFQPEAVAKIAKRHPDMKILICHLLAPVLGDYKMLDEGLHMLALPNVWFDLAAVPWNVAPETYPYPTGQEFVKLAKRIVGAEKLVWGTDVPSPLTRDSYENLWRYLYEGNIFSDLELGQVMYKNAKDVYPL
;
A
#
# COMPACT_ATOMS: atom_id res chain seq x y z
N ARG A 1 17.95 14.37 8.31
CA ARG A 1 18.20 13.16 9.14
C ARG A 1 17.83 11.94 8.30
N SER A 2 18.68 10.90 8.26
CA SER A 2 18.33 9.63 7.62
C SER A 2 17.32 8.87 8.47
N PHE A 3 16.31 8.27 7.85
CA PHE A 3 15.34 7.40 8.52
C PHE A 3 15.73 5.93 8.23
N THR A 4 16.53 5.35 9.12
CA THR A 4 17.09 4.01 8.94
C THR A 4 16.18 2.92 9.50
N ALA A 5 16.49 1.64 9.20
CA ALA A 5 15.81 0.50 9.80
C ALA A 5 15.84 0.53 11.35
N ASP A 6 16.95 0.96 11.95
CA ASP A 6 17.08 1.09 13.41
C ASP A 6 16.15 2.17 13.96
N THR A 7 16.05 3.32 13.26
CA THR A 7 15.15 4.41 13.63
C THR A 7 13.68 3.95 13.54
N LEU A 8 13.34 3.25 12.47
CA LEU A 8 11.98 2.70 12.31
C LEU A 8 11.69 1.65 13.39
N ALA A 9 12.60 0.72 13.65
CA ALA A 9 12.42 -0.31 14.66
C ALA A 9 12.20 0.28 16.08
N ALA A 10 12.94 1.33 16.44
CA ALA A 10 12.74 2.03 17.70
C ALA A 10 11.34 2.67 17.76
N LEU A 11 10.95 3.40 16.71
CA LEU A 11 9.64 4.06 16.62
C LEU A 11 8.48 3.06 16.74
N LEU A 12 8.57 1.93 16.03
CA LEU A 12 7.52 0.91 16.04
C LEU A 12 7.38 0.25 17.43
N ARG A 13 8.50 -0.02 18.10
CA ARG A 13 8.51 -0.57 19.46
C ARG A 13 7.92 0.39 20.49
N GLU A 14 8.26 1.67 20.38
CA GLU A 14 7.66 2.71 21.24
C GLU A 14 6.13 2.79 21.07
N ASN A 15 5.64 2.51 19.88
CA ASN A 15 4.21 2.55 19.56
C ASN A 15 3.53 1.17 19.57
N HIS A 16 4.17 0.16 20.16
CA HIS A 16 3.64 -1.19 20.33
C HIS A 16 3.17 -1.85 19.04
N VAL A 17 3.81 -1.54 17.91
CA VAL A 17 3.54 -2.18 16.62
C VAL A 17 4.21 -3.54 16.60
N GLU A 18 3.43 -4.59 16.40
CA GLU A 18 3.92 -5.97 16.39
C GLU A 18 4.75 -6.26 15.14
N ARG A 19 4.27 -5.88 13.97
CA ARG A 19 4.94 -6.10 12.68
C ARG A 19 4.70 -4.96 11.71
N ALA A 20 5.64 -4.75 10.79
CA ALA A 20 5.51 -3.78 9.71
C ALA A 20 6.02 -4.36 8.39
N VAL A 21 5.25 -4.14 7.33
CA VAL A 21 5.67 -4.42 5.96
C VAL A 21 6.49 -3.24 5.44
N LEU A 22 7.71 -3.52 4.99
CA LEU A 22 8.62 -2.54 4.43
C LEU A 22 8.33 -2.36 2.94
N LEU A 23 7.37 -1.49 2.61
CA LEU A 23 7.06 -1.09 1.25
C LEU A 23 8.05 -0.02 0.80
N GLN A 24 8.57 -0.18 -0.42
CA GLN A 24 9.51 0.79 -0.99
C GLN A 24 8.77 1.80 -1.86
N GLY A 25 9.17 3.07 -1.76
CA GLY A 25 8.88 4.08 -2.77
C GLY A 25 10.06 4.25 -3.71
N SER A 26 9.82 4.74 -4.91
CA SER A 26 10.86 4.93 -5.94
C SER A 26 11.83 6.09 -5.66
N PHE A 27 11.53 6.97 -4.71
CA PHE A 27 12.36 8.13 -4.34
C PHE A 27 13.81 7.80 -3.98
N TYR A 28 14.06 6.61 -3.42
CA TYR A 28 15.39 6.16 -3.01
C TYR A 28 15.99 5.15 -3.98
N GLY A 29 15.36 4.94 -5.13
CA GLY A 29 15.63 3.82 -6.01
C GLY A 29 15.18 2.48 -5.42
N PHE A 30 15.50 1.40 -6.11
CA PHE A 30 15.08 0.05 -5.70
C PHE A 30 16.05 -0.54 -4.69
N GLN A 31 15.70 -0.51 -3.42
CA GLN A 31 16.55 -0.87 -2.28
C GLN A 31 16.27 -2.29 -1.75
N ASN A 32 15.99 -3.25 -2.64
CA ASN A 32 15.57 -4.61 -2.27
C ASN A 32 16.54 -5.32 -1.32
N GLU A 33 17.85 -5.21 -1.57
CA GLU A 33 18.85 -5.87 -0.70
C GLU A 33 18.88 -5.22 0.70
N TYR A 34 18.75 -3.89 0.81
CA TYR A 34 18.68 -3.20 2.10
C TYR A 34 17.41 -3.56 2.87
N VAL A 35 16.28 -3.64 2.18
CA VAL A 35 14.99 -4.04 2.79
C VAL A 35 15.06 -5.47 3.30
N LEU A 36 15.66 -6.38 2.52
CA LEU A 36 15.85 -7.77 2.92
C LEU A 36 16.80 -7.91 4.10
N GLU A 37 17.92 -7.16 4.11
CA GLU A 37 18.86 -7.13 5.22
C GLU A 37 18.20 -6.58 6.50
N SER A 38 17.41 -5.52 6.36
CA SER A 38 16.65 -4.93 7.47
C SER A 38 15.67 -5.94 8.08
N ALA A 39 14.96 -6.70 7.25
CA ALA A 39 14.06 -7.75 7.72
C ALA A 39 14.81 -8.92 8.37
N ARG A 40 15.98 -9.31 7.88
CA ARG A 40 16.83 -10.32 8.53
C ARG A 40 17.37 -9.86 9.88
N ARG A 41 17.65 -8.56 10.01
CA ARG A 41 18.12 -7.96 11.27
C ARG A 41 17.01 -7.84 12.32
N TYR A 42 15.78 -7.68 11.89
CA TYR A 42 14.58 -7.56 12.74
C TYR A 42 13.49 -8.54 12.31
N PRO A 43 13.73 -9.86 12.37
CA PRO A 43 12.85 -10.86 11.76
C PRO A 43 11.47 -10.94 12.41
N ASP A 44 11.36 -10.55 13.69
CA ASP A 44 10.08 -10.52 14.40
C ASP A 44 9.28 -9.22 14.16
N LEU A 45 9.90 -8.22 13.53
CA LEU A 45 9.30 -6.90 13.35
C LEU A 45 9.05 -6.55 11.87
N PHE A 46 9.98 -6.88 10.97
CA PHE A 46 9.91 -6.44 9.58
C PHE A 46 9.59 -7.57 8.62
N VAL A 47 8.72 -7.27 7.67
CA VAL A 47 8.38 -8.12 6.52
C VAL A 47 8.81 -7.40 5.25
N PRO A 48 9.71 -7.98 4.45
CA PRO A 48 10.25 -7.30 3.27
C PRO A 48 9.29 -7.38 2.09
N ALA A 49 9.13 -6.27 1.37
CA ALA A 49 8.50 -6.24 0.06
C ALA A 49 9.52 -5.90 -1.02
N ALA A 50 9.46 -6.60 -2.14
CA ALA A 50 10.28 -6.31 -3.32
C ALA A 50 9.62 -5.26 -4.21
N THR A 51 10.44 -4.63 -5.04
CA THR A 51 9.99 -3.80 -6.17
C THR A 51 10.97 -3.91 -7.31
N CYS A 52 10.52 -3.73 -8.54
CA CYS A 52 11.38 -3.60 -9.72
C CYS A 52 10.71 -2.66 -10.73
N ASP A 53 11.48 -2.26 -11.73
CA ASP A 53 10.95 -1.55 -12.90
C ASP A 53 10.58 -2.58 -13.98
N PRO A 54 9.30 -2.79 -14.29
CA PRO A 54 8.87 -3.76 -15.28
C PRO A 54 9.27 -3.38 -16.72
N PHE A 55 9.69 -2.13 -16.94
CA PHE A 55 10.19 -1.67 -18.24
C PHE A 55 11.67 -1.99 -18.46
N CYS A 56 12.39 -2.41 -17.43
CA CYS A 56 13.78 -2.80 -17.60
C CYS A 56 13.89 -4.18 -18.28
N LYS A 57 14.94 -4.36 -19.09
CA LYS A 57 15.17 -5.56 -19.87
C LYS A 57 15.28 -6.84 -19.02
N GLU A 58 15.75 -6.69 -17.79
CA GLU A 58 15.96 -7.78 -16.84
C GLU A 58 14.82 -7.94 -15.83
N ALA A 59 13.67 -7.26 -16.03
CA ALA A 59 12.57 -7.22 -15.05
C ALA A 59 12.10 -8.61 -14.61
N GLU A 60 11.84 -9.50 -15.55
CA GLU A 60 11.41 -10.89 -15.29
C GLU A 60 12.46 -11.66 -14.50
N TYR A 61 13.73 -11.59 -14.90
CA TYR A 61 14.84 -12.24 -14.19
C TYR A 61 14.97 -11.72 -12.75
N LEU A 62 14.89 -10.40 -12.56
CA LEU A 62 15.00 -9.78 -11.24
C LEU A 62 13.82 -10.18 -10.35
N LEU A 63 12.61 -10.16 -10.88
CA LEU A 63 11.40 -10.52 -10.12
C LEU A 63 11.43 -12.01 -9.75
N HIS A 64 11.79 -12.89 -10.69
CA HIS A 64 11.99 -14.32 -10.42
C HIS A 64 13.00 -14.54 -9.29
N ARG A 65 14.13 -13.87 -9.36
CA ARG A 65 15.17 -13.94 -8.34
C ARG A 65 14.67 -13.46 -6.98
N PHE A 66 13.94 -12.34 -6.93
CA PHE A 66 13.39 -11.83 -5.68
C PHE A 66 12.40 -12.81 -5.05
N ILE A 67 11.49 -13.36 -5.82
CA ILE A 67 10.45 -14.26 -5.32
C ILE A 67 11.06 -15.63 -4.95
N HIS A 68 11.79 -16.27 -5.87
CA HIS A 68 12.17 -17.68 -5.73
C HIS A 68 13.51 -17.89 -5.02
N GLU A 69 14.49 -16.97 -5.17
CA GLU A 69 15.81 -17.12 -4.57
C GLU A 69 15.95 -16.33 -3.27
N LYS A 70 15.36 -15.13 -3.20
CA LYS A 70 15.45 -14.26 -2.03
C LYS A 70 14.27 -14.41 -1.06
N GLY A 71 13.18 -15.03 -1.48
CA GLY A 71 12.04 -15.38 -0.66
C GLY A 71 11.07 -14.23 -0.38
N PHE A 72 11.05 -13.18 -1.20
CA PHE A 72 10.03 -12.16 -1.10
C PHE A 72 8.65 -12.74 -1.42
N ARG A 73 7.67 -12.37 -0.61
CA ARG A 73 6.27 -12.78 -0.75
C ARG A 73 5.33 -11.62 -0.96
N ILE A 74 5.86 -10.42 -1.08
CA ILE A 74 5.15 -9.18 -1.34
C ILE A 74 5.92 -8.43 -2.42
N VAL A 75 5.23 -7.98 -3.45
CA VAL A 75 5.80 -7.17 -4.54
C VAL A 75 4.98 -5.89 -4.67
N LYS A 76 5.63 -4.74 -4.59
CA LYS A 76 5.00 -3.43 -4.80
C LYS A 76 5.39 -2.85 -6.14
N PHE A 77 4.42 -2.34 -6.89
CA PHE A 77 4.62 -1.40 -7.98
C PHE A 77 4.01 -0.05 -7.62
N GLU A 78 4.85 0.97 -7.59
CA GLU A 78 4.40 2.35 -7.48
C GLU A 78 4.29 2.91 -8.90
N THR A 79 3.07 2.91 -9.43
CA THR A 79 2.82 3.31 -10.82
C THR A 79 2.47 4.80 -10.96
N SER A 80 2.43 5.54 -9.86
CA SER A 80 2.02 6.94 -9.82
C SER A 80 2.78 7.82 -10.81
N SER A 81 2.12 8.83 -11.34
CA SER A 81 2.73 9.82 -12.24
C SER A 81 3.59 10.87 -11.54
N GLY A 82 3.64 10.84 -10.22
CA GLY A 82 4.51 11.71 -9.41
C GLY A 82 5.90 11.12 -9.21
N GLY A 83 6.07 10.37 -8.12
CA GLY A 83 7.32 9.70 -7.76
C GLY A 83 7.44 8.26 -8.26
N GLY A 84 6.41 7.71 -8.89
CA GLY A 84 6.37 6.33 -9.35
C GLY A 84 6.82 6.13 -10.80
N LEU A 85 6.49 4.97 -11.36
CA LEU A 85 6.95 4.53 -12.69
C LEU A 85 6.52 5.49 -13.82
N MET A 86 5.34 6.09 -13.77
CA MET A 86 4.93 7.10 -14.76
C MET A 86 5.68 8.45 -14.61
N GLY A 87 6.47 8.64 -13.56
CA GLY A 87 7.42 9.75 -13.47
C GLY A 87 8.72 9.51 -14.22
N TYR A 88 9.02 8.26 -14.60
CA TYR A 88 10.25 7.84 -15.29
C TYR A 88 9.99 7.34 -16.72
N HIS A 89 8.77 6.91 -17.00
CA HIS A 89 8.34 6.37 -18.30
C HIS A 89 7.17 7.19 -18.84
N ASP A 90 6.90 7.06 -20.15
CA ASP A 90 5.68 7.60 -20.76
C ASP A 90 4.43 6.99 -20.10
N ASP A 91 3.28 7.64 -20.28
CA ASP A 91 2.02 7.12 -19.77
C ASP A 91 1.74 5.72 -20.32
N PHE A 92 1.35 4.82 -19.43
CA PHE A 92 1.10 3.42 -19.77
C PHE A 92 -0.22 2.92 -19.15
N ARG A 93 -0.66 1.77 -19.60
CA ARG A 93 -1.76 1.04 -18.97
C ARG A 93 -1.19 0.05 -17.94
N ILE A 94 -1.74 0.07 -16.70
CA ILE A 94 -1.35 -0.88 -15.66
C ILE A 94 -1.75 -2.32 -16.04
N ASP A 95 -2.86 -2.50 -16.80
CA ASP A 95 -3.28 -3.77 -17.37
C ASP A 95 -2.61 -4.09 -18.73
N GLY A 96 -1.57 -3.33 -19.11
CA GLY A 96 -0.83 -3.50 -20.36
C GLY A 96 0.18 -4.65 -20.35
N ASP A 97 0.71 -4.97 -21.54
CA ASP A 97 1.58 -6.13 -21.75
C ASP A 97 2.86 -6.10 -20.92
N VAL A 98 3.42 -4.92 -20.66
CA VAL A 98 4.67 -4.77 -19.89
C VAL A 98 4.58 -5.34 -18.46
N PHE A 99 3.39 -5.38 -17.87
CA PHE A 99 3.17 -5.93 -16.53
C PHE A 99 2.70 -7.38 -16.52
N ARG A 100 2.34 -7.94 -17.67
CA ARG A 100 1.68 -9.25 -17.76
C ARG A 100 2.49 -10.35 -17.06
N GLU A 101 3.72 -10.56 -17.49
CA GLU A 101 4.61 -11.59 -16.94
C GLU A 101 4.86 -11.38 -15.44
N SER A 102 4.99 -10.11 -15.02
CA SER A 102 5.17 -9.79 -13.60
C SER A 102 3.95 -10.20 -12.77
N PHE A 103 2.74 -9.92 -13.23
CA PHE A 103 1.52 -10.29 -12.51
C PHE A 103 1.28 -11.80 -12.53
N GLU A 104 1.56 -12.47 -13.62
CA GLU A 104 1.51 -13.93 -13.71
C GLU A 104 2.47 -14.58 -12.70
N MET A 105 3.73 -14.15 -12.66
CA MET A 105 4.73 -14.65 -11.72
C MET A 105 4.34 -14.41 -10.25
N ILE A 106 3.80 -13.23 -9.92
CA ILE A 106 3.32 -12.90 -8.55
C ILE A 106 2.16 -13.83 -8.17
N ALA A 107 1.19 -14.01 -9.09
CA ALA A 107 0.03 -14.87 -8.87
C ALA A 107 0.42 -16.33 -8.68
N GLU A 108 1.27 -16.89 -9.56
CA GLU A 108 1.77 -18.26 -9.48
C GLU A 108 2.54 -18.55 -8.19
N ALA A 109 3.32 -17.56 -7.72
CA ALA A 109 4.05 -17.67 -6.47
C ALA A 109 3.17 -17.56 -5.22
N GLY A 110 1.87 -17.21 -5.36
CA GLY A 110 1.00 -16.90 -4.23
C GLY A 110 1.47 -15.69 -3.42
N ALA A 111 2.20 -14.77 -4.06
CA ALA A 111 2.67 -13.53 -3.44
C ALA A 111 1.56 -12.46 -3.47
N THR A 112 1.66 -11.49 -2.59
CA THR A 112 0.77 -10.33 -2.55
C THR A 112 1.27 -9.24 -3.48
N LEU A 113 0.40 -8.76 -4.36
CA LEU A 113 0.63 -7.58 -5.17
C LEU A 113 0.19 -6.32 -4.41
N VAL A 114 1.07 -5.35 -4.29
CA VAL A 114 0.77 -4.02 -3.74
C VAL A 114 0.87 -2.99 -4.85
N LEU A 115 -0.17 -2.20 -5.05
CA LEU A 115 -0.25 -1.19 -6.09
C LEU A 115 -0.47 0.19 -5.50
N ASP A 116 0.40 1.12 -5.84
CA ASP A 116 0.19 2.54 -5.68
C ASP A 116 -0.07 3.16 -7.04
N ILE A 117 -1.32 3.53 -7.28
CA ILE A 117 -1.78 4.07 -8.56
C ILE A 117 -1.91 5.59 -8.56
N GLY A 118 -1.44 6.24 -7.49
CA GLY A 118 -1.55 7.68 -7.32
C GLY A 118 -2.96 8.16 -6.97
N SER A 119 -3.15 9.46 -7.07
CA SER A 119 -4.40 10.16 -6.69
C SER A 119 -5.37 10.29 -7.85
N PRO A 120 -6.68 10.45 -7.57
CA PRO A 120 -7.67 10.80 -8.58
C PRO A 120 -7.23 11.96 -9.47
N GLY A 121 -7.45 11.83 -10.78
CA GLY A 121 -7.02 12.82 -11.78
C GLY A 121 -5.62 12.64 -12.34
N MET A 122 -4.78 11.78 -11.77
CA MET A 122 -3.50 11.40 -12.36
C MET A 122 -3.70 10.41 -13.52
N PRO A 123 -2.84 10.42 -14.58
CA PRO A 123 -2.87 9.39 -15.63
C PRO A 123 -2.73 7.97 -15.10
N SER A 124 -2.01 7.80 -13.99
CA SER A 124 -1.82 6.52 -13.28
C SER A 124 -3.04 6.05 -12.49
N PHE A 125 -4.02 6.92 -12.23
CA PHE A 125 -5.25 6.56 -11.53
C PHE A 125 -6.16 5.72 -12.44
N GLN A 126 -5.91 4.41 -12.46
CA GLN A 126 -6.56 3.45 -13.37
C GLN A 126 -7.26 2.32 -12.59
N PRO A 127 -8.28 2.61 -11.76
CA PRO A 127 -8.97 1.57 -10.98
C PRO A 127 -9.61 0.49 -11.87
N GLU A 128 -10.06 0.85 -13.10
CA GLU A 128 -10.61 -0.11 -14.05
C GLU A 128 -9.55 -1.11 -14.57
N ALA A 129 -8.29 -0.69 -14.72
CA ALA A 129 -7.19 -1.59 -15.07
C ALA A 129 -6.90 -2.56 -13.93
N VAL A 130 -6.86 -2.06 -12.70
CA VAL A 130 -6.68 -2.87 -11.50
C VAL A 130 -7.82 -3.89 -11.34
N ALA A 131 -9.06 -3.49 -11.58
CA ALA A 131 -10.21 -4.40 -11.54
C ALA A 131 -10.11 -5.53 -12.58
N LYS A 132 -9.55 -5.26 -13.77
CA LYS A 132 -9.28 -6.30 -14.78
C LYS A 132 -8.20 -7.28 -14.32
N ILE A 133 -7.11 -6.77 -13.72
CA ILE A 133 -6.03 -7.58 -13.16
C ILE A 133 -6.58 -8.47 -12.05
N ALA A 134 -7.36 -7.92 -11.12
CA ALA A 134 -7.95 -8.66 -10.02
C ALA A 134 -8.88 -9.80 -10.52
N LYS A 135 -9.67 -9.54 -11.55
CA LYS A 135 -10.56 -10.55 -12.17
C LYS A 135 -9.78 -11.61 -12.96
N ARG A 136 -8.64 -11.26 -13.56
CA ARG A 136 -7.78 -12.20 -14.27
C ARG A 136 -7.06 -13.15 -13.33
N HIS A 137 -6.71 -12.68 -12.15
CA HIS A 137 -5.97 -13.43 -11.12
C HIS A 137 -6.78 -13.48 -9.81
N PRO A 138 -7.89 -14.24 -9.75
CA PRO A 138 -8.83 -14.19 -8.63
C PRO A 138 -8.23 -14.68 -7.30
N ASP A 139 -7.19 -15.50 -7.35
CA ASP A 139 -6.49 -16.02 -6.17
C ASP A 139 -5.33 -15.11 -5.72
N MET A 140 -4.90 -14.16 -6.55
CA MET A 140 -3.87 -13.19 -6.19
C MET A 140 -4.45 -12.13 -5.27
N LYS A 141 -3.82 -11.94 -4.12
CA LYS A 141 -4.17 -10.86 -3.20
C LYS A 141 -3.60 -9.54 -3.69
N ILE A 142 -4.43 -8.53 -3.79
CA ILE A 142 -4.05 -7.18 -4.26
C ILE A 142 -4.36 -6.18 -3.15
N LEU A 143 -3.37 -5.39 -2.77
CA LEU A 143 -3.56 -4.27 -1.85
C LEU A 143 -3.31 -2.97 -2.58
N ILE A 144 -4.27 -2.05 -2.47
CA ILE A 144 -4.19 -0.70 -3.05
C ILE A 144 -3.72 0.26 -1.96
N CYS A 145 -2.65 0.98 -2.25
CA CYS A 145 -2.07 1.95 -1.33
C CYS A 145 -2.96 3.17 -1.11
N HIS A 146 -2.87 3.71 0.11
CA HIS A 146 -3.34 5.05 0.48
C HIS A 146 -4.83 5.30 0.24
N LEU A 147 -5.66 4.23 0.28
CA LEU A 147 -7.09 4.31 0.02
C LEU A 147 -7.40 4.98 -1.33
N LEU A 148 -6.62 4.66 -2.40
CA LEU A 148 -6.67 5.36 -3.70
C LEU A 148 -6.17 6.82 -3.63
N ALA A 149 -5.44 7.18 -2.59
CA ALA A 149 -4.81 8.49 -2.36
C ALA A 149 -5.73 9.72 -2.62
N PRO A 150 -6.98 9.75 -2.10
CA PRO A 150 -7.88 10.87 -2.33
C PRO A 150 -7.38 12.13 -1.63
N VAL A 151 -7.53 13.28 -2.30
CA VAL A 151 -7.32 14.60 -1.72
C VAL A 151 -8.65 15.30 -1.43
N LEU A 152 -8.59 16.50 -0.83
CA LEU A 152 -9.81 17.28 -0.58
C LEU A 152 -10.60 17.52 -1.87
N GLY A 153 -11.88 17.16 -1.87
CA GLY A 153 -12.76 17.27 -3.02
C GLY A 153 -12.97 15.97 -3.82
N ASP A 154 -12.17 14.95 -3.59
CA ASP A 154 -12.19 13.70 -4.39
C ASP A 154 -13.26 12.68 -3.97
N TYR A 155 -14.21 13.07 -3.12
CA TYR A 155 -15.22 12.16 -2.58
C TYR A 155 -15.92 11.30 -3.66
N LYS A 156 -16.33 11.92 -4.76
CA LYS A 156 -17.00 11.21 -5.87
C LYS A 156 -16.07 10.21 -6.56
N MET A 157 -14.85 10.60 -6.86
CA MET A 157 -13.87 9.74 -7.52
C MET A 157 -13.44 8.58 -6.62
N LEU A 158 -13.32 8.82 -5.32
CA LEU A 158 -13.08 7.78 -4.34
C LEU A 158 -14.25 6.79 -4.29
N ASP A 159 -15.48 7.27 -4.23
CA ASP A 159 -16.70 6.44 -4.23
C ASP A 159 -16.75 5.52 -5.46
N GLU A 160 -16.56 6.09 -6.65
CA GLU A 160 -16.54 5.34 -7.92
C GLU A 160 -15.40 4.30 -7.95
N GLY A 161 -14.20 4.67 -7.53
CA GLY A 161 -13.04 3.78 -7.46
C GLY A 161 -13.24 2.62 -6.49
N LEU A 162 -13.76 2.89 -5.30
CA LEU A 162 -14.07 1.87 -4.30
C LEU A 162 -15.13 0.87 -4.79
N HIS A 163 -16.22 1.34 -5.41
CA HIS A 163 -17.22 0.45 -5.99
C HIS A 163 -16.64 -0.43 -7.10
N MET A 164 -15.77 0.13 -7.93
CA MET A 164 -15.12 -0.62 -9.01
C MET A 164 -14.19 -1.71 -8.49
N LEU A 165 -13.53 -1.45 -7.36
CA LEU A 165 -12.52 -2.31 -6.73
C LEU A 165 -13.06 -3.10 -5.53
N ALA A 166 -14.37 -3.08 -5.26
CA ALA A 166 -15.01 -3.92 -4.25
C ALA A 166 -15.02 -5.40 -4.71
N LEU A 167 -13.85 -6.01 -4.84
CA LEU A 167 -13.63 -7.36 -5.33
C LEU A 167 -13.11 -8.27 -4.20
N PRO A 168 -13.39 -9.59 -4.22
CA PRO A 168 -13.03 -10.50 -3.13
C PRO A 168 -11.54 -10.52 -2.79
N ASN A 169 -10.67 -10.32 -3.79
CA ASN A 169 -9.21 -10.38 -3.67
C ASN A 169 -8.52 -9.00 -3.62
N VAL A 170 -9.27 -7.91 -3.37
CA VAL A 170 -8.74 -6.55 -3.26
C VAL A 170 -8.92 -6.01 -1.84
N TRP A 171 -7.85 -5.43 -1.30
CA TRP A 171 -7.77 -4.72 -0.01
C TRP A 171 -7.25 -3.31 -0.23
N PHE A 172 -7.45 -2.44 0.78
CA PHE A 172 -6.97 -1.06 0.76
C PHE A 172 -6.22 -0.75 2.05
N ASP A 173 -5.03 -0.16 1.97
CA ASP A 173 -4.42 0.40 3.16
C ASP A 173 -4.90 1.84 3.44
N LEU A 174 -4.84 2.20 4.71
CA LEU A 174 -5.21 3.53 5.21
C LEU A 174 -3.97 4.42 5.44
N ALA A 175 -2.81 3.99 4.94
CA ALA A 175 -1.59 4.78 5.02
C ALA A 175 -1.78 6.12 4.29
N ALA A 176 -1.07 7.15 4.75
CA ALA A 176 -1.07 8.49 4.18
C ALA A 176 -2.44 9.21 4.11
N VAL A 177 -3.58 8.63 4.55
CA VAL A 177 -4.87 9.34 4.56
C VAL A 177 -4.76 10.69 5.27
N PRO A 178 -4.15 10.81 6.47
CA PRO A 178 -3.91 12.10 7.11
C PRO A 178 -3.04 13.07 6.29
N TRP A 179 -2.08 12.54 5.54
CA TRP A 179 -1.21 13.33 4.67
C TRP A 179 -1.95 13.89 3.45
N ASN A 180 -2.79 13.05 2.82
CA ASN A 180 -3.48 13.38 1.57
C ASN A 180 -4.55 14.46 1.76
N VAL A 181 -5.15 14.56 2.93
CA VAL A 181 -6.17 15.60 3.22
C VAL A 181 -5.57 16.93 3.67
N ALA A 182 -4.28 17.14 3.43
CA ALA A 182 -3.67 18.44 3.71
C ALA A 182 -4.43 19.58 2.98
N PRO A 183 -4.60 20.76 3.60
CA PRO A 183 -3.96 21.22 4.85
C PRO A 183 -4.71 20.87 6.15
N GLU A 184 -5.66 19.94 6.14
CA GLU A 184 -6.30 19.50 7.37
C GLU A 184 -5.25 19.01 8.39
N THR A 185 -5.55 19.29 9.66
CA THR A 185 -4.77 18.80 10.80
C THR A 185 -5.63 17.82 11.59
N TYR A 186 -5.01 17.14 12.56
CA TYR A 186 -5.74 16.26 13.46
C TYR A 186 -7.04 16.93 13.98
N PRO A 187 -8.19 16.26 13.98
CA PRO A 187 -8.40 14.82 13.72
C PRO A 187 -8.74 14.44 12.26
N TYR A 188 -8.41 15.25 11.26
CA TYR A 188 -8.59 14.99 9.83
C TYR A 188 -10.04 14.66 9.44
N PRO A 189 -10.99 15.59 9.58
CA PRO A 189 -12.41 15.29 9.39
C PRO A 189 -12.74 14.71 8.02
N THR A 190 -12.15 15.24 6.93
CA THR A 190 -12.35 14.67 5.58
C THR A 190 -11.72 13.29 5.47
N GLY A 191 -10.54 13.08 6.07
CA GLY A 191 -9.92 11.75 6.11
C GLY A 191 -10.79 10.72 6.81
N GLN A 192 -11.44 11.10 7.92
CA GLN A 192 -12.42 10.23 8.60
C GLN A 192 -13.62 9.91 7.71
N GLU A 193 -14.15 10.89 6.97
CA GLU A 193 -15.28 10.66 6.04
C GLU A 193 -14.88 9.74 4.88
N PHE A 194 -13.66 9.83 4.36
CA PHE A 194 -13.14 8.91 3.36
C PHE A 194 -13.07 7.47 3.89
N VAL A 195 -12.59 7.28 5.13
CA VAL A 195 -12.54 5.95 5.74
C VAL A 195 -13.94 5.41 6.04
N LYS A 196 -14.89 6.25 6.47
CA LYS A 196 -16.32 5.85 6.65
C LYS A 196 -16.94 5.43 5.32
N LEU A 197 -16.65 6.14 4.24
CA LEU A 197 -17.09 5.78 2.89
C LEU A 197 -16.55 4.41 2.48
N ALA A 198 -15.25 4.19 2.65
CA ALA A 198 -14.61 2.93 2.32
C ALA A 198 -15.20 1.77 3.12
N LYS A 199 -15.33 1.91 4.45
CA LYS A 199 -15.98 0.92 5.30
C LYS A 199 -17.37 0.54 4.80
N ARG A 200 -18.18 1.53 4.38
CA ARG A 200 -19.54 1.31 3.88
C ARG A 200 -19.57 0.51 2.58
N ILE A 201 -18.59 0.73 1.69
CA ILE A 201 -18.57 0.13 0.34
C ILE A 201 -17.89 -1.25 0.36
N VAL A 202 -16.71 -1.35 0.97
CA VAL A 202 -15.88 -2.56 0.89
C VAL A 202 -15.87 -3.38 2.19
N GLY A 203 -16.38 -2.85 3.29
CA GLY A 203 -16.35 -3.50 4.61
C GLY A 203 -15.05 -3.25 5.37
N ALA A 204 -15.12 -3.36 6.70
CA ALA A 204 -13.95 -3.19 7.57
C ALA A 204 -12.89 -4.27 7.30
N GLU A 205 -13.30 -5.48 6.91
CA GLU A 205 -12.44 -6.62 6.62
C GLU A 205 -11.52 -6.42 5.39
N LYS A 206 -11.78 -5.41 4.57
CA LYS A 206 -10.96 -5.04 3.41
C LYS A 206 -10.03 -3.86 3.66
N LEU A 207 -10.04 -3.30 4.85
CA LEU A 207 -9.23 -2.15 5.22
C LEU A 207 -8.06 -2.59 6.11
N VAL A 208 -6.86 -2.09 5.81
CA VAL A 208 -5.63 -2.40 6.54
C VAL A 208 -4.99 -1.09 6.99
N TRP A 209 -4.69 -0.97 8.28
CA TRP A 209 -3.98 0.19 8.77
C TRP A 209 -2.52 0.22 8.29
N GLY A 210 -2.05 1.41 7.94
CA GLY A 210 -0.67 1.72 7.60
C GLY A 210 -0.35 3.18 7.91
N THR A 211 0.90 3.58 7.81
CA THR A 211 1.34 4.94 8.19
C THR A 211 2.00 5.72 7.07
N ASP A 212 2.70 5.06 6.16
CA ASP A 212 3.57 5.69 5.14
C ASP A 212 4.70 6.55 5.74
N VAL A 213 5.15 6.20 6.96
CA VAL A 213 6.30 6.91 7.56
C VAL A 213 7.57 6.68 6.71
N PRO A 214 8.47 7.67 6.60
CA PRO A 214 8.61 8.84 7.49
C PRO A 214 7.88 10.11 7.05
N SER A 215 7.33 10.20 5.83
CA SER A 215 6.78 11.44 5.29
C SER A 215 5.71 12.09 6.20
N PRO A 216 4.71 11.37 6.72
CA PRO A 216 3.71 11.94 7.60
C PRO A 216 4.26 12.50 8.93
N LEU A 217 5.39 11.99 9.41
CA LEU A 217 6.04 12.50 10.64
C LEU A 217 6.61 13.92 10.50
N THR A 218 6.65 14.46 9.30
CA THR A 218 7.02 15.86 9.10
C THR A 218 5.89 16.83 9.42
N ARG A 219 4.67 16.32 9.54
CA ARG A 219 3.45 17.11 9.81
C ARG A 219 2.76 16.76 11.11
N ASP A 220 2.89 15.51 11.56
CA ASP A 220 2.15 15.04 12.72
C ASP A 220 2.92 13.96 13.51
N SER A 221 2.42 13.64 14.71
CA SER A 221 2.95 12.57 15.55
C SER A 221 2.53 11.19 15.02
N TYR A 222 3.31 10.15 15.34
CA TYR A 222 2.94 8.77 15.03
C TYR A 222 1.59 8.37 15.65
N GLU A 223 1.33 8.84 16.87
CA GLU A 223 0.07 8.58 17.58
C GLU A 223 -1.14 9.08 16.79
N ASN A 224 -1.09 10.26 16.21
CA ASN A 224 -2.18 10.84 15.44
C ASN A 224 -2.47 10.07 14.14
N LEU A 225 -1.48 9.33 13.59
CA LEU A 225 -1.67 8.50 12.38
C LEU A 225 -2.56 7.27 12.59
N TRP A 226 -2.87 6.90 13.83
CA TRP A 226 -3.85 5.85 14.13
C TRP A 226 -5.03 6.35 14.97
N ARG A 227 -4.79 7.30 15.86
CA ARG A 227 -5.75 7.77 16.84
C ARG A 227 -7.00 8.38 16.19
N TYR A 228 -6.86 9.01 15.02
CA TYR A 228 -8.00 9.57 14.27
C TYR A 228 -9.03 8.51 13.88
N LEU A 229 -8.62 7.26 13.68
CA LEU A 229 -9.54 6.14 13.40
C LEU A 229 -10.34 5.75 14.64
N TYR A 230 -9.70 5.77 15.80
CA TYR A 230 -10.33 5.47 17.08
C TYR A 230 -11.30 6.58 17.51
N GLU A 231 -10.85 7.82 17.55
CA GLU A 231 -11.65 8.97 18.00
C GLU A 231 -12.75 9.34 17.01
N GLY A 232 -12.60 9.02 15.74
CA GLY A 232 -13.63 9.23 14.71
C GLY A 232 -14.88 8.36 14.87
N ASN A 233 -14.89 7.40 15.81
CA ASN A 233 -15.96 6.40 15.98
C ASN A 233 -16.34 5.72 14.65
N ILE A 234 -15.33 5.45 13.81
CA ILE A 234 -15.52 4.88 12.48
C ILE A 234 -15.81 3.40 12.58
N PHE A 235 -15.12 2.72 13.49
CA PHE A 235 -15.14 1.29 13.69
C PHE A 235 -15.64 0.94 15.08
N SER A 236 -16.35 -0.18 15.22
CA SER A 236 -16.52 -0.84 16.52
C SER A 236 -15.17 -1.39 16.99
N ASP A 237 -15.05 -1.73 18.27
CA ASP A 237 -13.80 -2.31 18.83
C ASP A 237 -13.36 -3.56 18.07
N LEU A 238 -14.32 -4.41 17.66
CA LEU A 238 -14.03 -5.60 16.87
C LEU A 238 -13.47 -5.26 15.48
N GLU A 239 -14.12 -4.34 14.78
CA GLU A 239 -13.69 -3.88 13.45
C GLU A 239 -12.34 -3.14 13.53
N LEU A 240 -12.13 -2.32 14.57
CA LEU A 240 -10.85 -1.65 14.77
C LEU A 240 -9.72 -2.68 14.95
N GLY A 241 -9.93 -3.73 15.74
CA GLY A 241 -8.99 -4.84 15.88
C GLY A 241 -8.75 -5.61 14.57
N GLN A 242 -9.73 -5.66 13.67
CA GLN A 242 -9.54 -6.20 12.32
C GLN A 242 -8.63 -5.28 11.49
N VAL A 243 -8.98 -4.01 11.38
CA VAL A 243 -8.26 -3.01 10.56
C VAL A 243 -6.81 -2.82 11.03
N MET A 244 -6.60 -2.74 12.34
CA MET A 244 -5.29 -2.48 12.93
C MET A 244 -4.36 -3.71 12.93
N TYR A 245 -4.90 -4.93 12.82
CA TYR A 245 -4.11 -6.14 13.04
C TYR A 245 -4.50 -7.33 12.16
N LYS A 246 -5.76 -7.82 12.24
CA LYS A 246 -6.12 -9.12 11.65
C LYS A 246 -6.08 -9.11 10.13
N ASN A 247 -6.61 -8.06 9.50
CA ASN A 247 -6.70 -7.98 8.05
C ASN A 247 -5.32 -7.97 7.37
N ALA A 248 -4.29 -7.44 8.05
CA ALA A 248 -2.92 -7.52 7.56
C ALA A 248 -2.46 -8.98 7.38
N LYS A 249 -2.89 -9.89 8.25
CA LYS A 249 -2.58 -11.33 8.14
C LYS A 249 -3.36 -12.03 7.03
N ASP A 250 -4.50 -11.47 6.63
CA ASP A 250 -5.30 -12.00 5.52
C ASP A 250 -4.68 -11.62 4.17
N VAL A 251 -4.12 -10.43 4.06
CA VAL A 251 -3.55 -9.93 2.80
C VAL A 251 -2.05 -10.22 2.66
N TYR A 252 -1.29 -10.13 3.74
CA TYR A 252 0.14 -10.38 3.74
C TYR A 252 0.50 -11.75 4.32
N PRO A 253 1.55 -12.39 3.84
CA PRO A 253 2.09 -13.63 4.40
C PRO A 253 2.95 -13.31 5.66
N LEU A 254 2.30 -12.93 6.76
CA LEU A 254 2.93 -12.49 8.01
C LEU A 254 3.27 -13.65 8.95
#